data_12acdc95458db82655e25af01230b7f8
#
_entry.id   12acdc95458db82655e25af01230b7f8
#
_cell.length_a   1.000
_cell.length_b   1.000
_cell.length_c   1.000
_cell.angle_alpha   90.00
_cell.angle_beta   90.00
_cell.angle_gamma   90.00
#
_symmetry.space_group_name_H-M   'P 1'
#
loop_
_entity.id
_entity.type
_entity.pdbx_description
1 polymer ?
#
loop_
_entity_poly.entity_id
_entity_poly.type
_entity_poly.pdbx_seq_one_letter_code
_entity_poly.pdbx_strand_id
1 'polypeptide(L)'
;MCDVESYIYMPLLEETGYMSKHKYAYGEELREQANRVARQWSLDGRAMFRTVISQCTWDDNTAGWTVKMTQKAFSGETTTASVRADFVMLVPGLLNRPKLPKLPGWGNFQGPSFMTSRWDYNVTGGSQEAPEMSKLQDKRVGIIGTGASAVQAVPHLARWSKELLVFQRTPASVDVRAQKATDEKEWKQKISTGPGWQMARSRNFASFLANTQPPEPVDLVSDSWTSFPSFSVLTGGAKTIGIDEIPDHAANLHRLDMPRAERIRARVDELVHDQEVAEKLKAWYPGWCKRPAFHDEYLQVFNLPNVKLVDTNGKGVERLTDTGVMANGRTYDVDVLIWSTGFEQGVLGSPGARCGVKVIGRAGLDMEYKWSKGVATLHAICTNGFPNMFFASANQAGASPNYTPTLETFARHIAKIISESTRRIGKAQPTAKAVIEATQEAEQDWSRRVMVGAPTLAPMAGCTPSYYNAEGSLDNMSREEQMLAAPAGPWPAGLNNFMDVLEEWRSRDGELEGLHVSGVQVD
;
A
#
# COMPACT_ATOMS: atom_id res chain seq x y z
N MET A 1 13.18 4.88 1.67
CA MET A 1 13.66 3.70 2.41
C MET A 1 12.47 2.83 2.77
N CYS A 2 12.59 1.51 2.62
CA CYS A 2 11.56 0.56 3.03
C CYS A 2 11.59 0.32 4.55
N ASP A 3 10.47 0.01 5.15
CA ASP A 3 10.34 -0.39 6.56
C ASP A 3 9.99 -1.88 6.73
N VAL A 4 9.88 -2.61 5.63
CA VAL A 4 9.81 -4.07 5.56
C VAL A 4 11.17 -4.59 5.09
N GLU A 5 11.60 -5.73 5.60
CA GLU A 5 12.88 -6.32 5.22
C GLU A 5 13.02 -6.47 3.70
N SER A 6 14.13 -5.99 3.13
CA SER A 6 14.38 -6.01 1.70
C SER A 6 14.31 -7.41 1.09
N TYR A 7 14.72 -8.40 1.86
CA TYR A 7 14.81 -9.79 1.40
C TYR A 7 13.47 -10.42 1.05
N ILE A 8 12.38 -9.84 1.59
CA ILE A 8 11.00 -10.24 1.27
C ILE A 8 10.21 -9.17 0.51
N TYR A 9 10.65 -7.90 0.58
CA TYR A 9 9.95 -6.78 -0.06
C TYR A 9 10.37 -6.57 -1.52
N MET A 10 11.66 -6.74 -1.83
CA MET A 10 12.16 -6.59 -3.20
C MET A 10 11.70 -7.79 -4.04
N PRO A 11 11.02 -7.57 -5.17
CA PRO A 11 10.49 -8.69 -5.96
C PRO A 11 11.62 -9.45 -6.67
N LEU A 12 11.42 -10.77 -6.81
CA LEU A 12 12.21 -11.63 -7.69
C LEU A 12 13.72 -11.61 -7.37
N LEU A 13 14.09 -11.55 -6.07
CA LEU A 13 15.51 -11.63 -5.68
C LEU A 13 16.10 -12.99 -5.99
N GLU A 14 15.33 -14.04 -5.82
CA GLU A 14 15.75 -15.41 -6.10
C GLU A 14 16.01 -15.60 -7.61
N GLU A 15 15.08 -15.14 -8.44
CA GLU A 15 15.16 -15.28 -9.91
C GLU A 15 16.24 -14.38 -10.52
N THR A 16 16.51 -13.22 -9.92
CA THR A 16 17.57 -12.31 -10.38
C THR A 16 18.93 -12.62 -9.78
N GLY A 17 18.98 -13.46 -8.74
CA GLY A 17 20.21 -13.76 -8.00
C GLY A 17 20.79 -12.54 -7.28
N TYR A 18 19.97 -11.52 -7.02
CA TYR A 18 20.45 -10.27 -6.44
C TYR A 18 20.45 -10.33 -4.91
N MET A 19 21.56 -9.99 -4.30
CA MET A 19 21.68 -9.77 -2.86
C MET A 19 21.44 -8.30 -2.54
N SER A 20 20.41 -7.97 -1.75
CA SER A 20 20.17 -6.60 -1.31
C SER A 20 21.33 -6.07 -0.45
N LYS A 21 21.70 -4.81 -0.65
CA LYS A 21 22.81 -4.16 0.06
C LYS A 21 22.53 -3.95 1.56
N HIS A 22 21.24 -3.82 1.92
CA HIS A 22 20.83 -3.50 3.30
C HIS A 22 19.61 -4.33 3.71
N LYS A 23 19.45 -4.56 5.03
CA LYS A 23 18.24 -5.19 5.57
C LYS A 23 16.98 -4.41 5.15
N TYR A 24 17.06 -3.08 5.08
CA TYR A 24 15.98 -2.22 4.59
C TYR A 24 16.49 -1.35 3.45
N ALA A 25 16.09 -1.66 2.23
CA ALA A 25 16.58 -1.00 1.02
C ALA A 25 16.17 0.47 0.92
N TYR A 26 17.03 1.27 0.32
CA TYR A 26 16.70 2.63 -0.09
C TYR A 26 15.96 2.65 -1.43
N GLY A 27 15.25 3.74 -1.72
CA GLY A 27 14.44 3.86 -2.93
C GLY A 27 15.20 3.68 -4.24
N GLU A 28 16.45 4.12 -4.28
CA GLU A 28 17.34 3.91 -5.42
C GLU A 28 17.58 2.42 -5.68
N GLU A 29 17.92 1.66 -4.66
CA GLU A 29 18.14 0.21 -4.78
C GLU A 29 16.88 -0.54 -5.23
N LEU A 30 15.69 -0.12 -4.74
CA LEU A 30 14.41 -0.66 -5.21
C LEU A 30 14.18 -0.38 -6.70
N ARG A 31 14.51 0.84 -7.17
CA ARG A 31 14.43 1.21 -8.58
C ARG A 31 15.41 0.41 -9.43
N GLU A 32 16.64 0.22 -8.93
CA GLU A 32 17.65 -0.59 -9.63
C GLU A 32 17.21 -2.05 -9.76
N GLN A 33 16.56 -2.62 -8.74
CA GLN A 33 15.99 -3.97 -8.82
C GLN A 33 14.87 -4.05 -9.87
N ALA A 34 13.97 -3.06 -9.90
CA ALA A 34 12.95 -3.00 -10.95
C ALA A 34 13.55 -2.92 -12.36
N ASN A 35 14.60 -2.12 -12.54
CA ASN A 35 15.34 -2.03 -13.81
C ASN A 35 16.07 -3.34 -14.15
N ARG A 36 16.58 -4.08 -13.16
CA ARG A 36 17.21 -5.40 -13.36
C ARG A 36 16.18 -6.40 -13.86
N VAL A 37 15.01 -6.45 -13.22
CA VAL A 37 13.87 -7.26 -13.66
C VAL A 37 13.48 -6.89 -15.09
N ALA A 38 13.30 -5.60 -15.39
CA ALA A 38 12.93 -5.14 -16.74
C ALA A 38 13.93 -5.58 -17.81
N ARG A 39 15.22 -5.46 -17.56
CA ARG A 39 16.28 -5.89 -18.48
C ARG A 39 16.33 -7.42 -18.64
N GLN A 40 16.25 -8.17 -17.52
CA GLN A 40 16.35 -9.64 -17.56
C GLN A 40 15.24 -10.27 -18.40
N TRP A 41 14.04 -9.70 -18.36
CA TRP A 41 12.91 -10.21 -19.15
C TRP A 41 12.58 -9.36 -20.38
N SER A 42 13.48 -8.44 -20.80
CA SER A 42 13.33 -7.61 -22.00
C SER A 42 12.00 -6.83 -22.04
N LEU A 43 11.63 -6.23 -20.91
CA LEU A 43 10.36 -5.50 -20.78
C LEU A 43 10.44 -4.07 -21.32
N ASP A 44 11.64 -3.47 -21.40
CA ASP A 44 11.83 -2.07 -21.80
C ASP A 44 11.24 -1.79 -23.19
N GLY A 45 11.47 -2.69 -24.16
CA GLY A 45 10.93 -2.59 -25.52
C GLY A 45 9.41 -2.81 -25.63
N ARG A 46 8.76 -3.19 -24.55
CA ARG A 46 7.31 -3.43 -24.47
C ARG A 46 6.58 -2.39 -23.62
N ALA A 47 7.30 -1.40 -23.11
CA ALA A 47 6.75 -0.36 -22.25
C ALA A 47 6.44 0.92 -23.04
N MET A 48 5.26 1.45 -22.87
CA MET A 48 4.87 2.77 -23.40
C MET A 48 4.99 3.80 -22.27
N PHE A 49 6.17 4.37 -22.10
CA PHE A 49 6.41 5.41 -21.10
C PHE A 49 5.70 6.71 -21.44
N ARG A 50 5.48 7.56 -20.43
CA ARG A 50 4.80 8.87 -20.54
C ARG A 50 3.39 8.76 -21.13
N THR A 51 2.74 7.61 -20.90
CA THR A 51 1.43 7.28 -21.44
C THR A 51 0.42 7.19 -20.32
N VAL A 52 -0.70 7.89 -20.45
CA VAL A 52 -1.82 7.86 -19.51
C VAL A 52 -3.01 7.21 -20.20
N ILE A 53 -3.52 6.13 -19.61
CA ILE A 53 -4.74 5.48 -20.05
C ILE A 53 -5.93 6.25 -19.46
N SER A 54 -6.91 6.59 -20.29
CA SER A 54 -8.12 7.30 -19.87
C SER A 54 -9.38 6.43 -19.84
N GLN A 55 -9.44 5.41 -20.71
CA GLN A 55 -10.64 4.56 -20.82
C GLN A 55 -10.29 3.18 -21.35
N CYS A 56 -10.97 2.14 -20.80
CA CYS A 56 -11.04 0.79 -21.36
C CYS A 56 -12.51 0.45 -21.65
N THR A 57 -12.82 -0.02 -22.85
CA THR A 57 -14.18 -0.40 -23.24
C THR A 57 -14.17 -1.79 -23.87
N TRP A 58 -14.99 -2.68 -23.33
CA TRP A 58 -15.19 -4.03 -23.88
C TRP A 58 -16.09 -4.00 -25.11
N ASP A 59 -15.79 -4.85 -26.07
CA ASP A 59 -16.60 -5.07 -27.26
C ASP A 59 -16.83 -6.57 -27.46
N ASP A 60 -18.09 -7.00 -27.32
CA ASP A 60 -18.47 -8.40 -27.46
C ASP A 60 -18.27 -8.94 -28.89
N ASN A 61 -18.41 -8.08 -29.91
CA ASN A 61 -18.27 -8.51 -31.31
C ASN A 61 -16.84 -8.86 -31.68
N THR A 62 -15.87 -8.18 -31.07
CA THR A 62 -14.44 -8.40 -31.33
C THR A 62 -13.74 -9.17 -30.21
N ALA A 63 -14.50 -9.54 -29.17
CA ALA A 63 -14.01 -10.21 -27.96
C ALA A 63 -12.71 -9.56 -27.43
N GLY A 64 -12.74 -8.24 -27.26
CA GLY A 64 -11.56 -7.50 -26.89
C GLY A 64 -11.83 -6.12 -26.28
N TRP A 65 -10.80 -5.57 -25.69
CA TRP A 65 -10.81 -4.25 -25.08
C TRP A 65 -10.27 -3.19 -26.05
N THR A 66 -10.97 -2.07 -26.17
CA THR A 66 -10.42 -0.83 -26.75
C THR A 66 -9.87 0.03 -25.62
N VAL A 67 -8.56 0.27 -25.61
CA VAL A 67 -7.86 1.05 -24.60
C VAL A 67 -7.47 2.40 -25.19
N LYS A 68 -8.07 3.49 -24.68
CA LYS A 68 -7.74 4.87 -25.06
C LYS A 68 -6.64 5.43 -24.19
N MET A 69 -5.66 6.05 -24.81
CA MET A 69 -4.48 6.57 -24.11
C MET A 69 -4.03 7.89 -24.70
N THR A 70 -3.28 8.63 -23.88
CA THR A 70 -2.60 9.87 -24.28
C THR A 70 -1.14 9.75 -23.92
N GLN A 71 -0.27 9.94 -24.91
CA GLN A 71 1.18 9.92 -24.75
C GLN A 71 1.74 11.34 -24.89
N LYS A 72 2.61 11.73 -23.97
CA LYS A 72 3.33 13.01 -24.02
C LYS A 72 4.76 12.79 -24.46
N ALA A 73 5.13 13.30 -25.61
CA ALA A 73 6.51 13.26 -26.13
C ALA A 73 7.47 14.10 -25.27
N PHE A 74 8.78 13.91 -25.44
CA PHE A 74 9.80 14.74 -24.77
C PHE A 74 9.74 16.20 -25.25
N SER A 75 9.31 16.46 -26.49
CA SER A 75 9.02 17.80 -27.02
C SER A 75 7.89 18.52 -26.30
N GLY A 76 7.09 17.81 -25.50
CA GLY A 76 5.85 18.33 -24.87
C GLY A 76 4.59 18.07 -25.69
N GLU A 77 4.71 17.65 -26.93
CA GLU A 77 3.59 17.30 -27.79
C GLU A 77 2.80 16.13 -27.21
N THR A 78 1.47 16.19 -27.35
CA THR A 78 0.55 15.20 -26.81
C THR A 78 -0.19 14.52 -27.95
N THR A 79 -0.09 13.19 -28.02
CA THR A 79 -0.77 12.35 -29.02
C THR A 79 -1.78 11.45 -28.35
N THR A 80 -3.00 11.39 -28.88
CA THR A 80 -4.04 10.45 -28.44
C THR A 80 -4.02 9.23 -29.35
N ALA A 81 -4.07 8.05 -28.77
CA ALA A 81 -4.08 6.77 -29.47
C ALA A 81 -5.10 5.81 -28.85
N SER A 82 -5.46 4.80 -29.61
CA SER A 82 -6.24 3.66 -29.11
C SER A 82 -5.56 2.37 -29.54
N VAL A 83 -5.48 1.40 -28.60
CA VAL A 83 -4.99 0.05 -28.90
C VAL A 83 -6.06 -0.97 -28.59
N ARG A 84 -6.03 -2.10 -29.28
CA ARG A 84 -6.85 -3.27 -28.95
C ARG A 84 -6.04 -4.22 -28.10
N ALA A 85 -6.69 -4.79 -27.09
CA ALA A 85 -6.09 -5.79 -26.20
C ALA A 85 -7.07 -6.93 -25.97
N ASP A 86 -6.57 -8.16 -26.03
CA ASP A 86 -7.38 -9.34 -25.70
C ASP A 86 -7.58 -9.45 -24.18
N PHE A 87 -6.58 -9.03 -23.40
CA PHE A 87 -6.59 -9.00 -21.94
C PHE A 87 -6.12 -7.65 -21.42
N VAL A 88 -6.73 -7.18 -20.35
CA VAL A 88 -6.32 -5.97 -19.63
C VAL A 88 -6.04 -6.32 -18.16
N MET A 89 -4.94 -5.84 -17.63
CA MET A 89 -4.59 -5.97 -16.22
C MET A 89 -4.39 -4.59 -15.59
N LEU A 90 -5.20 -4.26 -14.58
CA LEU A 90 -5.12 -3.01 -13.84
C LEU A 90 -4.30 -3.21 -12.57
N VAL A 91 -3.13 -2.60 -12.50
CA VAL A 91 -2.19 -2.71 -11.36
C VAL A 91 -1.74 -1.32 -10.86
N PRO A 92 -2.67 -0.49 -10.37
CA PRO A 92 -2.41 0.93 -10.08
C PRO A 92 -1.49 1.15 -8.88
N GLY A 93 -1.28 0.13 -8.05
CA GLY A 93 -0.73 0.27 -6.71
C GLY A 93 -1.74 0.87 -5.73
N LEU A 94 -1.34 0.97 -4.45
CA LEU A 94 -2.23 1.43 -3.37
C LEU A 94 -2.05 2.92 -3.04
N LEU A 95 -0.84 3.46 -3.20
CA LEU A 95 -0.44 4.79 -2.76
C LEU A 95 -0.06 5.65 -3.99
N ASN A 96 -1.02 5.89 -4.88
CA ASN A 96 -0.81 6.57 -6.15
C ASN A 96 -1.42 7.98 -6.22
N ARG A 97 -2.36 8.33 -5.34
CA ARG A 97 -3.01 9.65 -5.28
C ARG A 97 -2.57 10.40 -4.03
N PRO A 98 -1.74 11.45 -4.16
CA PRO A 98 -1.35 12.28 -3.03
C PRO A 98 -2.57 12.96 -2.39
N LYS A 99 -2.60 12.98 -1.05
CA LYS A 99 -3.65 13.65 -0.28
C LYS A 99 -3.17 15.01 0.18
N LEU A 100 -3.83 16.05 -0.29
CA LEU A 100 -3.62 17.41 0.17
C LEU A 100 -4.80 17.85 1.05
N PRO A 101 -4.58 18.44 2.22
CA PRO A 101 -5.65 18.93 3.06
C PRO A 101 -6.35 20.12 2.39
N LYS A 102 -7.67 20.19 2.52
CA LYS A 102 -8.45 21.36 2.07
C LYS A 102 -8.33 22.46 3.12
N LEU A 103 -7.32 23.30 3.01
CA LEU A 103 -7.06 24.39 3.96
C LEU A 103 -7.53 25.74 3.40
N PRO A 104 -8.09 26.62 4.24
CA PRO A 104 -8.28 28.03 3.90
C PRO A 104 -6.94 28.67 3.52
N GLY A 105 -6.95 29.59 2.57
CA GLY A 105 -5.73 30.26 2.10
C GLY A 105 -4.85 29.38 1.22
N TRP A 106 -5.37 28.27 0.68
CA TRP A 106 -4.66 27.48 -0.33
C TRP A 106 -4.29 28.36 -1.52
N GLY A 107 -3.00 28.43 -1.84
CA GLY A 107 -2.48 29.33 -2.88
C GLY A 107 -1.99 30.69 -2.36
N ASN A 108 -2.19 31.06 -1.10
CA ASN A 108 -1.65 32.29 -0.54
C ASN A 108 -0.14 32.20 -0.32
N PHE A 109 0.35 31.03 0.11
CA PHE A 109 1.76 30.85 0.41
C PHE A 109 2.63 31.13 -0.83
N GLN A 110 3.55 32.09 -0.70
CA GLN A 110 4.37 32.58 -1.80
C GLN A 110 5.67 31.77 -1.99
N GLY A 111 6.06 30.99 -1.00
CA GLY A 111 7.24 30.14 -1.08
C GLY A 111 7.00 28.85 -1.89
N PRO A 112 8.07 28.14 -2.25
CA PRO A 112 7.96 26.84 -2.89
C PRO A 112 7.31 25.81 -1.95
N SER A 113 6.39 25.02 -2.50
CA SER A 113 5.76 23.92 -1.77
C SER A 113 5.64 22.66 -2.63
N PHE A 114 5.90 21.50 -2.03
CA PHE A 114 5.85 20.21 -2.72
C PHE A 114 5.52 19.05 -1.75
N MET A 115 5.14 17.91 -2.30
CA MET A 115 4.90 16.72 -1.50
C MET A 115 6.14 15.82 -1.37
N THR A 116 6.26 15.12 -0.24
CA THR A 116 7.32 14.12 -0.04
C THR A 116 7.37 13.05 -1.13
N SER A 117 6.23 12.71 -1.75
CA SER A 117 6.14 11.76 -2.86
C SER A 117 6.49 12.35 -4.23
N ARG A 118 6.70 13.65 -4.31
CA ARG A 118 7.11 14.41 -5.49
C ARG A 118 8.17 15.42 -5.08
N TRP A 119 9.30 14.88 -4.59
CA TRP A 119 10.39 15.69 -4.07
C TRP A 119 10.95 16.64 -5.12
N ASP A 120 11.10 17.91 -4.78
CA ASP A 120 11.62 18.93 -5.68
C ASP A 120 13.07 19.26 -5.36
N TYR A 121 13.98 18.62 -6.08
CA TYR A 121 15.43 18.86 -5.96
C TYR A 121 15.86 20.24 -6.48
N ASN A 122 15.05 20.91 -7.29
CA ASN A 122 15.34 22.30 -7.69
C ASN A 122 15.24 23.24 -6.49
N VAL A 123 14.35 22.95 -5.56
CA VAL A 123 14.15 23.70 -4.30
C VAL A 123 15.17 23.27 -3.25
N THR A 124 15.38 21.98 -3.04
CA THR A 124 16.20 21.49 -1.93
C THR A 124 17.68 21.38 -2.26
N GLY A 125 18.03 21.26 -3.52
CA GLY A 125 19.36 20.82 -3.97
C GLY A 125 19.48 19.29 -3.90
N GLY A 126 20.63 18.79 -4.33
CA GLY A 126 20.93 17.37 -4.39
C GLY A 126 20.19 16.62 -5.48
N SER A 127 20.20 15.30 -5.36
CA SER A 127 19.48 14.35 -6.22
C SER A 127 19.06 13.13 -5.41
N GLN A 128 18.43 12.16 -6.05
CA GLN A 128 18.08 10.90 -5.38
C GLN A 128 19.34 10.09 -5.02
N GLU A 129 20.37 10.19 -5.82
CA GLU A 129 21.67 9.51 -5.66
C GLU A 129 22.59 10.25 -4.67
N ALA A 130 22.49 11.60 -4.62
CA ALA A 130 23.25 12.46 -3.72
C ALA A 130 22.29 13.41 -2.97
N PRO A 131 21.66 12.96 -1.89
CA PRO A 131 20.58 13.70 -1.22
C PRO A 131 21.08 14.85 -0.33
N GLU A 132 22.03 15.63 -0.80
CA GLU A 132 22.59 16.80 -0.14
C GLU A 132 21.70 18.02 -0.37
N MET A 133 20.86 18.34 0.60
CA MET A 133 19.86 19.40 0.47
C MET A 133 20.48 20.80 0.72
N SER A 134 21.60 21.10 0.06
CA SER A 134 22.45 22.27 0.33
C SER A 134 21.73 23.62 0.17
N LYS A 135 20.66 23.67 -0.63
CA LYS A 135 19.85 24.89 -0.81
C LYS A 135 18.93 25.21 0.38
N LEU A 136 18.87 24.34 1.39
CA LEU A 136 18.06 24.55 2.59
C LEU A 136 18.84 25.18 3.75
N GLN A 137 20.15 25.36 3.65
CA GLN A 137 21.03 25.78 4.76
C GLN A 137 20.66 27.14 5.36
N ASP A 138 20.09 28.04 4.58
CA ASP A 138 19.62 29.36 5.01
C ASP A 138 18.09 29.42 5.17
N LYS A 139 17.36 28.33 4.98
CA LYS A 139 15.89 28.27 4.93
C LYS A 139 15.26 27.78 6.21
N ARG A 140 14.12 28.38 6.55
CA ARG A 140 13.13 27.85 7.50
C ARG A 140 12.23 26.88 6.74
N VAL A 141 12.25 25.61 7.11
CA VAL A 141 11.48 24.56 6.42
C VAL A 141 10.34 24.11 7.31
N GLY A 142 9.12 24.13 6.77
CA GLY A 142 7.95 23.53 7.39
C GLY A 142 7.62 22.17 6.76
N ILE A 143 7.45 21.12 7.57
CA ILE A 143 6.90 19.84 7.11
C ILE A 143 5.59 19.56 7.83
N ILE A 144 4.51 19.32 7.07
CA ILE A 144 3.19 19.02 7.61
C ILE A 144 2.93 17.53 7.57
N GLY A 145 2.75 16.94 8.76
CA GLY A 145 2.51 15.52 8.98
C GLY A 145 3.72 14.78 9.56
N THR A 146 3.42 13.73 10.33
CA THR A 146 4.39 12.89 11.07
C THR A 146 4.24 11.40 10.75
N GLY A 147 3.63 11.04 9.61
CA GLY A 147 3.52 9.64 9.17
C GLY A 147 4.82 9.06 8.62
N ALA A 148 4.78 7.84 8.10
CA ALA A 148 5.95 7.07 7.67
C ALA A 148 6.91 7.83 6.71
N SER A 149 6.39 8.71 5.84
CA SER A 149 7.23 9.54 4.96
C SER A 149 7.96 10.65 5.72
N ALA A 150 7.25 11.35 6.63
CA ALA A 150 7.86 12.40 7.45
C ALA A 150 8.92 11.83 8.38
N VAL A 151 8.66 10.69 9.03
CA VAL A 151 9.62 10.03 9.92
C VAL A 151 10.94 9.75 9.20
N GLN A 152 10.92 9.47 7.91
CA GLN A 152 12.13 9.28 7.10
C GLN A 152 12.76 10.59 6.60
N ALA A 153 11.95 11.62 6.31
CA ALA A 153 12.45 12.88 5.75
C ALA A 153 13.01 13.82 6.84
N VAL A 154 12.38 13.86 8.02
CA VAL A 154 12.72 14.79 9.12
C VAL A 154 14.19 14.72 9.53
N PRO A 155 14.84 13.55 9.73
CA PRO A 155 16.26 13.50 10.07
C PRO A 155 17.17 14.11 9.01
N HIS A 156 16.83 13.95 7.73
CA HIS A 156 17.58 14.57 6.63
C HIS A 156 17.34 16.09 6.58
N LEU A 157 16.09 16.54 6.69
CA LEU A 157 15.76 17.97 6.73
C LEU A 157 16.43 18.67 7.91
N ALA A 158 16.47 18.05 9.08
CA ALA A 158 17.11 18.60 10.28
C ALA A 158 18.60 18.89 10.09
N ARG A 159 19.30 18.07 9.29
CA ARG A 159 20.74 18.25 8.99
C ARG A 159 21.01 19.42 8.05
N TRP A 160 20.05 19.75 7.18
CA TRP A 160 20.28 20.69 6.09
C TRP A 160 19.57 22.03 6.23
N SER A 161 18.47 22.11 7.01
CA SER A 161 17.73 23.35 7.16
C SER A 161 18.27 24.24 8.28
N LYS A 162 18.19 25.56 8.09
CA LYS A 162 18.47 26.55 9.12
C LYS A 162 17.55 26.36 10.33
N GLU A 163 16.26 26.13 10.07
CA GLU A 163 15.24 25.81 11.05
C GLU A 163 14.26 24.83 10.43
N LEU A 164 13.85 23.82 11.20
CA LEU A 164 12.84 22.84 10.79
C LEU A 164 11.64 22.89 11.74
N LEU A 165 10.47 23.20 11.20
CA LEU A 165 9.18 23.16 11.90
C LEU A 165 8.41 21.90 11.50
N VAL A 166 8.19 21.00 12.45
CA VAL A 166 7.46 19.75 12.23
C VAL A 166 6.04 19.90 12.76
N PHE A 167 5.07 20.04 11.85
CA PHE A 167 3.66 20.20 12.22
C PHE A 167 3.01 18.82 12.43
N GLN A 168 2.59 18.59 13.66
CA GLN A 168 2.01 17.33 14.10
C GLN A 168 0.52 17.47 14.41
N ARG A 169 -0.32 16.63 13.77
CA ARG A 169 -1.72 16.45 14.18
C ARG A 169 -1.84 15.38 15.26
N THR A 170 -1.16 14.27 15.05
CA THR A 170 -1.14 13.12 15.95
C THR A 170 0.26 12.51 15.87
N PRO A 171 0.91 12.15 16.97
CA PRO A 171 2.24 11.55 16.95
C PRO A 171 2.24 10.21 16.19
N ALA A 172 3.35 9.89 15.56
CA ALA A 172 3.57 8.54 15.02
C ALA A 172 4.09 7.61 16.12
N SER A 173 3.64 6.36 16.12
CA SER A 173 4.26 5.30 16.92
C SER A 173 5.54 4.86 16.23
N VAL A 174 6.71 5.36 16.70
CA VAL A 174 8.01 5.13 16.04
C VAL A 174 8.83 4.12 16.80
N ASP A 175 8.92 2.93 16.26
CA ASP A 175 9.71 1.82 16.78
C ASP A 175 11.11 1.77 16.17
N VAL A 176 11.95 0.90 16.66
CA VAL A 176 13.30 0.63 16.13
C VAL A 176 13.19 -0.02 14.76
N ARG A 177 14.03 0.40 13.82
CA ARG A 177 14.18 -0.28 12.52
C ARG A 177 15.37 -1.24 12.52
N ALA A 178 16.43 -0.93 13.27
CA ALA A 178 17.66 -1.70 13.29
C ALA A 178 18.27 -1.88 11.88
N GLN A 179 18.49 -0.76 11.18
CA GLN A 179 19.11 -0.74 9.86
C GLN A 179 20.53 -1.31 9.92
N LYS A 180 20.83 -2.24 9.03
CA LYS A 180 22.17 -2.80 8.87
C LYS A 180 22.49 -3.10 7.41
N ALA A 181 23.78 -3.11 7.08
CA ALA A 181 24.25 -3.67 5.81
C ALA A 181 23.99 -5.19 5.79
N THR A 182 23.72 -5.73 4.61
CA THR A 182 23.59 -7.17 4.44
C THR A 182 24.97 -7.82 4.55
N ASP A 183 25.11 -8.77 5.46
CA ASP A 183 26.31 -9.59 5.56
C ASP A 183 26.26 -10.74 4.54
N GLU A 184 27.29 -10.84 3.69
CA GLU A 184 27.33 -11.82 2.60
C GLU A 184 27.34 -13.26 3.11
N LYS A 185 28.00 -13.52 4.24
CA LYS A 185 28.05 -14.86 4.85
C LYS A 185 26.71 -15.24 5.44
N GLU A 186 26.05 -14.29 6.16
CA GLU A 186 24.70 -14.48 6.68
C GLU A 186 23.71 -14.72 5.53
N TRP A 187 23.82 -13.95 4.43
CA TRP A 187 23.00 -14.10 3.24
C TRP A 187 23.08 -15.52 2.68
N LYS A 188 24.29 -16.02 2.41
CA LYS A 188 24.50 -17.34 1.79
C LYS A 188 24.14 -18.50 2.73
N GLN A 189 24.36 -18.35 4.04
CA GLN A 189 24.19 -19.46 4.99
C GLN A 189 22.79 -19.52 5.62
N LYS A 190 22.07 -18.38 5.73
CA LYS A 190 20.82 -18.32 6.49
C LYS A 190 19.63 -17.77 5.71
N ILE A 191 19.87 -17.01 4.64
CA ILE A 191 18.80 -16.33 3.91
C ILE A 191 18.55 -17.05 2.59
N SER A 192 19.48 -17.02 1.66
CA SER A 192 19.35 -17.59 0.32
C SER A 192 19.76 -19.07 0.31
N THR A 193 19.06 -19.90 1.09
CA THR A 193 19.44 -21.27 1.40
C THR A 193 18.96 -22.32 0.41
N GLY A 194 18.39 -21.95 -0.71
CA GLY A 194 17.91 -22.87 -1.76
C GLY A 194 16.63 -22.39 -2.44
N PRO A 195 16.10 -23.11 -3.42
CA PRO A 195 14.90 -22.70 -4.14
C PRO A 195 13.69 -22.47 -3.23
N GLY A 196 12.96 -21.37 -3.48
CA GLY A 196 11.77 -21.00 -2.71
C GLY A 196 12.05 -20.23 -1.42
N TRP A 197 13.32 -19.89 -1.12
CA TRP A 197 13.70 -19.21 0.13
C TRP A 197 12.96 -17.90 0.34
N GLN A 198 12.75 -17.11 -0.71
CA GLN A 198 12.13 -15.80 -0.60
C GLN A 198 10.64 -15.90 -0.21
N MET A 199 9.92 -16.83 -0.84
CA MET A 199 8.52 -17.09 -0.51
C MET A 199 8.38 -17.72 0.88
N ALA A 200 9.24 -18.67 1.24
CA ALA A 200 9.23 -19.29 2.57
C ALA A 200 9.43 -18.24 3.68
N ARG A 201 10.38 -17.32 3.49
CA ARG A 201 10.63 -16.21 4.41
C ARG A 201 9.46 -15.23 4.47
N SER A 202 8.81 -14.94 3.34
CA SER A 202 7.61 -14.09 3.27
C SER A 202 6.43 -14.72 3.99
N ARG A 203 6.23 -16.04 3.87
CA ARG A 203 5.19 -16.78 4.60
C ARG A 203 5.44 -16.80 6.11
N ASN A 204 6.69 -16.97 6.53
CA ASN A 204 7.09 -16.88 7.93
C ASN A 204 6.78 -15.48 8.51
N PHE A 205 7.13 -14.42 7.80
CA PHE A 205 6.77 -13.05 8.18
C PHE A 205 5.25 -12.87 8.32
N ALA A 206 4.47 -13.38 7.37
CA ALA A 206 3.02 -13.27 7.39
C ALA A 206 2.39 -14.04 8.56
N SER A 207 2.95 -15.19 8.99
CA SER A 207 2.42 -15.95 10.13
C SER A 207 2.58 -15.22 11.46
N PHE A 208 3.69 -14.48 11.66
CA PHE A 208 3.87 -13.63 12.85
C PHE A 208 2.88 -12.46 12.86
N LEU A 209 2.67 -11.81 11.73
CA LEU A 209 1.69 -10.71 11.61
C LEU A 209 0.25 -11.16 11.82
N ALA A 210 -0.09 -12.36 11.36
CA ALA A 210 -1.41 -12.96 11.57
C ALA A 210 -1.58 -13.52 12.99
N ASN A 211 -0.55 -13.47 13.83
CA ASN A 211 -0.52 -14.08 15.16
C ASN A 211 -0.98 -15.56 15.12
N THR A 212 -0.46 -16.32 14.14
CA THR A 212 -0.83 -17.72 13.90
C THR A 212 -0.50 -18.58 15.13
N GLN A 213 -1.41 -19.50 15.46
CA GLN A 213 -1.26 -20.40 16.59
C GLN A 213 -1.30 -21.88 16.12
N PRO A 214 -0.38 -22.74 16.57
CA PRO A 214 0.82 -22.41 17.36
C PRO A 214 1.76 -21.49 16.56
N PRO A 215 2.59 -20.69 17.24
CA PRO A 215 3.54 -19.81 16.55
C PRO A 215 4.61 -20.62 15.81
N GLU A 216 5.13 -20.05 14.74
CA GLU A 216 6.28 -20.62 14.03
C GLU A 216 7.48 -20.76 15.01
N PRO A 217 8.23 -21.86 14.94
CA PRO A 217 9.33 -22.13 15.89
C PRO A 217 10.49 -21.13 15.75
N VAL A 218 10.63 -20.50 14.59
CA VAL A 218 11.71 -19.54 14.29
C VAL A 218 11.12 -18.34 13.56
N ASP A 219 11.41 -17.15 14.06
CA ASP A 219 11.19 -15.89 13.36
C ASP A 219 12.36 -15.61 12.44
N LEU A 220 12.18 -15.81 11.15
CA LEU A 220 13.24 -15.65 10.15
C LEU A 220 13.60 -14.16 9.93
N VAL A 221 12.66 -13.24 10.08
CA VAL A 221 12.86 -11.79 9.86
C VAL A 221 13.32 -11.12 11.14
N SER A 222 12.72 -11.46 12.26
CA SER A 222 13.03 -11.00 13.61
C SER A 222 13.23 -9.49 13.69
N ASP A 223 12.13 -8.75 13.50
CA ASP A 223 12.13 -7.30 13.53
C ASP A 223 10.92 -6.73 14.30
N SER A 224 10.78 -5.41 14.27
CA SER A 224 9.67 -4.74 14.96
C SER A 224 8.31 -4.99 14.30
N TRP A 225 8.24 -5.50 13.07
CA TRP A 225 7.00 -5.96 12.47
C TRP A 225 6.56 -7.31 13.04
N THR A 226 7.46 -8.28 13.10
CA THR A 226 7.14 -9.64 13.58
C THR A 226 6.85 -9.66 15.08
N SER A 227 7.30 -8.65 15.82
CA SER A 227 6.96 -8.44 17.25
C SER A 227 5.70 -7.60 17.47
N PHE A 228 4.76 -7.58 16.50
CA PHE A 228 3.53 -6.79 16.57
C PHE A 228 2.26 -7.65 16.36
N PRO A 229 1.95 -8.59 17.29
CA PRO A 229 0.86 -9.55 17.13
C PRO A 229 -0.53 -8.91 17.06
N SER A 230 -0.76 -7.75 17.67
CA SER A 230 -2.04 -7.03 17.59
C SER A 230 -2.34 -6.47 16.20
N PHE A 231 -1.33 -6.40 15.29
CA PHE A 231 -1.55 -6.01 13.90
C PHE A 231 -2.37 -7.02 13.10
N SER A 232 -2.57 -8.23 13.65
CA SER A 232 -3.46 -9.27 13.11
C SER A 232 -4.89 -8.78 12.86
N VAL A 233 -5.36 -7.75 13.55
CA VAL A 233 -6.66 -7.12 13.27
C VAL A 233 -6.78 -6.64 11.82
N LEU A 234 -5.69 -6.20 11.20
CA LEU A 234 -5.64 -5.68 9.83
C LEU A 234 -5.21 -6.73 8.80
N THR A 235 -4.42 -7.72 9.22
CA THR A 235 -3.89 -8.74 8.30
C THR A 235 -4.74 -10.00 8.27
N GLY A 236 -5.71 -10.11 9.15
CA GLY A 236 -6.44 -11.35 9.38
C GLY A 236 -5.67 -12.34 10.25
N GLY A 237 -6.34 -13.35 10.74
CA GLY A 237 -5.78 -14.37 11.61
C GLY A 237 -6.50 -15.70 11.48
N ALA A 238 -5.99 -16.73 12.15
CA ALA A 238 -6.50 -18.09 12.05
C ALA A 238 -7.95 -18.27 12.59
N LYS A 239 -8.45 -17.33 13.40
CA LYS A 239 -9.77 -17.42 14.00
C LYS A 239 -10.69 -16.31 13.47
N THR A 240 -11.79 -16.72 12.86
CA THR A 240 -12.95 -15.85 12.62
C THR A 240 -13.77 -15.78 13.90
N ILE A 241 -14.26 -14.59 14.25
CA ILE A 241 -15.06 -14.37 15.47
C ILE A 241 -16.52 -14.04 15.14
N GLY A 242 -17.42 -14.36 16.04
CA GLY A 242 -18.81 -13.92 16.02
C GLY A 242 -18.97 -12.48 16.53
N ILE A 243 -20.16 -11.90 16.33
CA ILE A 243 -20.47 -10.53 16.78
C ILE A 243 -20.41 -10.43 18.33
N ASP A 244 -20.85 -11.44 19.03
CA ASP A 244 -20.82 -11.55 20.49
C ASP A 244 -19.41 -11.71 21.06
N GLU A 245 -18.44 -12.15 20.27
CA GLU A 245 -17.03 -12.26 20.67
C GLU A 245 -16.24 -10.94 20.48
N ILE A 246 -16.82 -9.90 19.88
CA ILE A 246 -16.12 -8.62 19.59
C ILE A 246 -15.50 -8.00 20.86
N PRO A 247 -16.17 -7.90 22.02
CA PRO A 247 -15.58 -7.31 23.21
C PRO A 247 -14.32 -8.06 23.69
N ASP A 248 -14.36 -9.38 23.72
CA ASP A 248 -13.23 -10.22 24.13
C ASP A 248 -12.07 -10.13 23.12
N HIS A 249 -12.40 -10.08 21.84
CA HIS A 249 -11.41 -9.88 20.78
C HIS A 249 -10.70 -8.53 20.93
N ALA A 250 -11.45 -7.44 21.13
CA ALA A 250 -10.88 -6.12 21.34
C ALA A 250 -9.98 -6.08 22.59
N ALA A 251 -10.45 -6.63 23.71
CA ALA A 251 -9.67 -6.72 24.95
C ALA A 251 -8.37 -7.52 24.76
N ASN A 252 -8.42 -8.63 24.02
CA ASN A 252 -7.24 -9.41 23.69
C ASN A 252 -6.24 -8.64 22.83
N LEU A 253 -6.69 -7.91 21.82
CA LEU A 253 -5.83 -7.06 20.98
C LEU A 253 -5.13 -5.98 21.80
N HIS A 254 -5.83 -5.30 22.71
CA HIS A 254 -5.22 -4.35 23.62
C HIS A 254 -4.17 -4.99 24.52
N ARG A 255 -4.43 -6.18 25.06
CA ARG A 255 -3.48 -6.94 25.87
C ARG A 255 -2.22 -7.31 25.07
N LEU A 256 -2.36 -7.67 23.80
CA LEU A 256 -1.24 -7.97 22.89
C LEU A 256 -0.44 -6.73 22.49
N ASP A 257 -1.11 -5.57 22.39
CA ASP A 257 -0.45 -4.32 21.97
C ASP A 257 0.30 -3.62 23.10
N MET A 258 -0.17 -3.75 24.33
CA MET A 258 0.31 -2.99 25.49
C MET A 258 1.82 -3.07 25.69
N PRO A 259 2.48 -4.26 25.69
CA PRO A 259 3.93 -4.34 25.91
C PRO A 259 4.74 -3.58 24.86
N ARG A 260 4.28 -3.63 23.60
CA ARG A 260 4.92 -2.88 22.51
C ARG A 260 4.69 -1.38 22.68
N ALA A 261 3.48 -0.97 22.96
CA ALA A 261 3.12 0.44 23.13
C ALA A 261 3.91 1.09 24.30
N GLU A 262 4.03 0.40 25.42
CA GLU A 262 4.82 0.84 26.59
C GLU A 262 6.30 0.96 26.25
N ARG A 263 6.87 -0.03 25.59
CA ARG A 263 8.27 0.00 25.14
C ARG A 263 8.55 1.19 24.21
N ILE A 264 7.64 1.48 23.28
CA ILE A 264 7.81 2.61 22.35
C ILE A 264 7.71 3.95 23.11
N ARG A 265 6.78 4.10 24.07
CA ARG A 265 6.68 5.30 24.89
C ARG A 265 7.92 5.49 25.77
N ALA A 266 8.41 4.43 26.39
CA ALA A 266 9.66 4.47 27.16
C ALA A 266 10.86 4.88 26.28
N ARG A 267 10.92 4.38 25.05
CA ARG A 267 11.95 4.80 24.08
C ARG A 267 11.87 6.30 23.75
N VAL A 268 10.68 6.90 23.71
CA VAL A 268 10.56 8.36 23.54
C VAL A 268 11.17 9.09 24.71
N ASP A 269 10.87 8.67 25.95
CA ASP A 269 11.45 9.27 27.17
C ASP A 269 12.97 9.13 27.25
N GLU A 270 13.50 8.02 26.77
CA GLU A 270 14.94 7.77 26.73
C GLU A 270 15.66 8.68 25.72
N LEU A 271 15.06 8.92 24.57
CA LEU A 271 15.74 9.53 23.42
C LEU A 271 15.46 11.03 23.25
N VAL A 272 14.40 11.57 23.85
CA VAL A 272 14.01 12.98 23.76
C VAL A 272 14.23 13.66 25.11
N HIS A 273 15.14 14.64 25.16
CA HIS A 273 15.60 15.26 26.41
C HIS A 273 14.56 16.22 27.02
N ASP A 274 13.85 16.95 26.19
CA ASP A 274 12.77 17.86 26.61
C ASP A 274 11.51 17.05 26.91
N GLN A 275 11.11 17.02 28.20
CA GLN A 275 9.98 16.22 28.66
C GLN A 275 8.65 16.67 28.07
N GLU A 276 8.47 17.96 27.81
CA GLU A 276 7.25 18.45 27.18
C GLU A 276 7.14 18.00 25.71
N VAL A 277 8.25 18.02 24.99
CA VAL A 277 8.34 17.50 23.63
C VAL A 277 8.18 15.96 23.62
N ALA A 278 8.80 15.27 24.57
CA ALA A 278 8.66 13.81 24.71
C ALA A 278 7.19 13.39 24.89
N GLU A 279 6.44 14.06 25.78
CA GLU A 279 5.02 13.79 25.99
C GLU A 279 4.19 13.97 24.71
N LYS A 280 4.48 14.99 23.91
CA LYS A 280 3.80 15.26 22.64
C LYS A 280 4.15 14.25 21.54
N LEU A 281 5.26 13.55 21.64
CA LEU A 281 5.70 12.53 20.68
C LEU A 281 5.21 11.12 21.03
N LYS A 282 4.63 10.91 22.23
CA LYS A 282 4.09 9.60 22.64
C LYS A 282 2.76 9.31 21.95
N ALA A 283 2.66 8.14 21.31
CA ALA A 283 1.42 7.63 20.74
C ALA A 283 0.59 6.94 21.84
N TRP A 284 -0.59 7.49 22.14
CA TRP A 284 -1.51 6.95 23.15
C TRP A 284 -2.67 6.14 22.55
N TYR A 285 -2.77 6.07 21.23
CA TYR A 285 -3.73 5.25 20.51
C TYR A 285 -3.19 3.80 20.34
N PRO A 286 -4.07 2.79 20.18
CA PRO A 286 -3.67 1.43 19.85
C PRO A 286 -2.79 1.36 18.61
N GLY A 287 -1.73 0.55 18.63
CA GLY A 287 -0.73 0.50 17.57
C GLY A 287 -1.28 0.20 16.18
N TRP A 288 -2.38 -0.55 16.09
CA TRP A 288 -3.06 -0.89 14.83
C TRP A 288 -3.88 0.24 14.22
N CYS A 289 -4.19 1.30 14.96
CA CYS A 289 -5.02 2.41 14.47
C CYS A 289 -4.36 3.22 13.35
N LYS A 290 -3.03 3.19 13.29
CA LYS A 290 -2.24 3.87 12.25
C LYS A 290 -1.14 2.94 11.75
N ARG A 291 -0.67 3.19 10.51
CA ARG A 291 0.54 2.52 10.07
C ARG A 291 1.68 2.80 11.05
N PRO A 292 2.30 1.79 11.65
CA PRO A 292 3.47 1.98 12.49
C PRO A 292 4.62 2.55 11.66
N ALA A 293 5.49 3.30 12.30
CA ALA A 293 6.71 3.81 11.72
C ALA A 293 7.93 3.19 12.41
N PHE A 294 9.02 3.03 11.67
CA PHE A 294 10.27 2.45 12.17
C PHE A 294 11.43 3.32 11.74
N HIS A 295 12.17 3.85 12.70
CA HIS A 295 13.34 4.67 12.43
C HIS A 295 14.29 4.72 13.60
N ASP A 296 15.60 4.75 13.32
CA ASP A 296 16.61 4.72 14.35
C ASP A 296 17.02 6.13 14.84
N GLU A 297 16.79 7.18 14.03
CA GLU A 297 17.26 8.56 14.31
C GLU A 297 16.13 9.60 14.47
N TYR A 298 14.87 9.28 14.20
CA TYR A 298 13.78 10.28 14.14
C TYR A 298 13.53 11.00 15.47
N LEU A 299 13.54 10.29 16.57
CA LEU A 299 13.22 10.87 17.89
C LEU A 299 14.33 11.82 18.36
N GLN A 300 15.58 11.46 18.12
CA GLN A 300 16.74 12.25 18.57
C GLN A 300 16.86 13.61 17.88
N VAL A 301 16.24 13.78 16.68
CA VAL A 301 16.32 15.08 15.99
C VAL A 301 15.61 16.19 16.74
N PHE A 302 14.63 15.87 17.59
CA PHE A 302 13.96 16.86 18.43
C PHE A 302 14.82 17.44 19.55
N ASN A 303 16.02 16.90 19.77
CA ASN A 303 17.05 17.46 20.66
C ASN A 303 17.91 18.52 19.95
N LEU A 304 17.80 18.65 18.62
CA LEU A 304 18.58 19.64 17.86
C LEU A 304 17.99 21.05 18.03
N PRO A 305 18.84 22.07 18.22
CA PRO A 305 18.35 23.44 18.47
C PRO A 305 17.60 24.07 17.31
N ASN A 306 17.80 23.58 16.10
CA ASN A 306 17.12 24.05 14.88
C ASN A 306 15.82 23.29 14.58
N VAL A 307 15.40 22.31 15.38
CA VAL A 307 14.18 21.52 15.16
C VAL A 307 13.14 21.88 16.20
N LYS A 308 11.93 22.20 15.74
CA LYS A 308 10.79 22.53 16.61
C LYS A 308 9.60 21.66 16.26
N LEU A 309 9.02 21.01 17.25
CA LEU A 309 7.73 20.33 17.14
C LEU A 309 6.60 21.35 17.31
N VAL A 310 5.72 21.46 16.34
CA VAL A 310 4.47 22.20 16.41
C VAL A 310 3.32 21.20 16.54
N ASP A 311 3.06 20.77 17.77
CA ASP A 311 1.94 19.89 18.04
C ASP A 311 0.62 20.68 18.02
N THR A 312 -0.36 20.19 17.27
CA THR A 312 -1.67 20.82 17.12
C THR A 312 -2.76 20.11 17.91
N ASN A 313 -2.38 19.19 18.76
CA ASN A 313 -3.29 18.44 19.65
C ASN A 313 -4.53 17.89 18.91
N GLY A 314 -4.31 17.19 17.82
CA GLY A 314 -5.36 16.55 17.01
C GLY A 314 -6.06 17.47 16.00
N LYS A 315 -5.94 18.79 16.10
CA LYS A 315 -6.68 19.75 15.25
C LYS A 315 -6.09 19.86 13.83
N GLY A 316 -4.78 19.70 13.70
CA GLY A 316 -4.06 19.95 12.45
C GLY A 316 -3.76 21.45 12.24
N VAL A 317 -3.17 21.78 11.10
CA VAL A 317 -2.93 23.18 10.70
C VAL A 317 -4.23 23.84 10.26
N GLU A 318 -4.37 25.15 10.53
CA GLU A 318 -5.63 25.87 10.38
C GLU A 318 -5.79 26.50 8.99
N ARG A 319 -4.73 27.13 8.49
CA ARG A 319 -4.73 27.80 7.18
C ARG A 319 -3.31 28.09 6.70
N LEU A 320 -3.19 28.43 5.43
CA LEU A 320 -1.97 29.00 4.87
C LEU A 320 -2.06 30.54 4.88
N THR A 321 -0.91 31.18 5.12
CA THR A 321 -0.69 32.63 4.99
C THR A 321 0.31 32.89 3.87
N ASP A 322 0.55 34.15 3.55
CA ASP A 322 1.51 34.50 2.50
C ASP A 322 2.94 34.05 2.84
N THR A 323 3.27 34.03 4.14
CA THR A 323 4.62 33.74 4.65
C THR A 323 4.74 32.37 5.31
N GLY A 324 3.65 31.62 5.49
CA GLY A 324 3.76 30.35 6.20
C GLY A 324 2.45 29.65 6.55
N VAL A 325 2.43 29.05 7.73
CA VAL A 325 1.36 28.16 8.21
C VAL A 325 0.80 28.68 9.53
N MET A 326 -0.51 28.78 9.63
CA MET A 326 -1.20 29.08 10.88
C MET A 326 -1.58 27.79 11.60
N ALA A 327 -1.18 27.68 12.85
CA ALA A 327 -1.51 26.58 13.75
C ALA A 327 -1.57 27.08 15.19
N ASN A 328 -2.50 26.58 15.99
CA ASN A 328 -2.74 27.00 17.39
C ASN A 328 -2.95 28.54 17.54
N GLY A 329 -3.64 29.14 16.56
CA GLY A 329 -3.88 30.58 16.53
C GLY A 329 -2.64 31.44 16.25
N ARG A 330 -1.51 30.87 15.89
CA ARG A 330 -0.23 31.52 15.62
C ARG A 330 0.25 31.25 14.21
N THR A 331 0.83 32.24 13.55
CA THR A 331 1.52 32.06 12.26
C THR A 331 2.97 31.68 12.50
N TYR A 332 3.39 30.65 11.76
CA TYR A 332 4.75 30.16 11.68
C TYR A 332 5.29 30.46 10.28
N ASP A 333 6.22 31.40 10.19
CA ASP A 333 6.83 31.74 8.91
C ASP A 333 7.80 30.66 8.47
N VAL A 334 7.69 30.26 7.21
CA VAL A 334 8.57 29.26 6.54
C VAL A 334 8.94 29.76 5.15
N ASP A 335 10.13 29.37 4.69
CA ASP A 335 10.62 29.70 3.35
C ASP A 335 10.32 28.56 2.35
N VAL A 336 10.16 27.34 2.86
CA VAL A 336 9.80 26.13 2.08
C VAL A 336 8.77 25.31 2.85
N LEU A 337 7.73 24.84 2.17
CA LEU A 337 6.67 24.03 2.77
C LEU A 337 6.61 22.63 2.13
N ILE A 338 6.71 21.59 2.97
CA ILE A 338 6.72 20.20 2.53
C ILE A 338 5.47 19.49 3.05
N TRP A 339 4.71 18.90 2.13
CA TRP A 339 3.51 18.14 2.47
C TRP A 339 3.86 16.66 2.65
N SER A 340 3.72 16.17 3.88
CA SER A 340 3.82 14.75 4.24
C SER A 340 2.48 14.20 4.72
N THR A 341 1.42 14.59 4.01
CA THR A 341 0.02 14.35 4.37
C THR A 341 -0.54 13.04 3.84
N GLY A 342 0.33 12.21 3.24
CA GLY A 342 0.00 10.85 2.81
C GLY A 342 -0.75 10.79 1.48
N PHE A 343 -1.57 9.75 1.34
CA PHE A 343 -2.26 9.41 0.09
C PHE A 343 -3.75 9.19 0.34
N GLU A 344 -4.55 9.45 -0.66
CA GLU A 344 -5.95 9.04 -0.67
C GLU A 344 -6.01 7.51 -0.79
N GLN A 345 -6.70 6.88 0.13
CA GLN A 345 -7.08 5.49 0.03
C GLN A 345 -8.61 5.40 -0.09
N GLY A 346 -9.08 5.19 -1.30
CA GLY A 346 -10.47 4.82 -1.53
C GLY A 346 -10.65 3.34 -1.21
N VAL A 347 -10.98 3.00 0.04
CA VAL A 347 -11.24 1.61 0.43
C VAL A 347 -12.34 1.00 -0.44
N LEU A 348 -13.31 1.81 -0.85
CA LEU A 348 -14.46 1.40 -1.68
C LEU A 348 -14.29 1.71 -3.17
N GLY A 349 -13.19 2.34 -3.59
CA GLY A 349 -12.96 2.69 -4.99
C GLY A 349 -12.68 1.47 -5.86
N SER A 350 -13.25 1.47 -7.08
CA SER A 350 -12.99 0.41 -8.05
C SER A 350 -11.52 0.38 -8.51
N PRO A 351 -11.04 -0.73 -9.09
CA PRO A 351 -9.74 -0.77 -9.75
C PRO A 351 -9.58 0.31 -10.82
N GLY A 352 -10.63 0.60 -11.59
CA GLY A 352 -10.66 1.67 -12.58
C GLY A 352 -10.47 3.05 -11.95
N ALA A 353 -11.23 3.39 -10.92
CA ALA A 353 -11.11 4.66 -10.19
C ALA A 353 -9.71 4.85 -9.60
N ARG A 354 -9.12 3.80 -9.06
CA ARG A 354 -7.74 3.85 -8.52
C ARG A 354 -6.70 4.16 -9.59
N CYS A 355 -6.88 3.61 -10.80
CA CYS A 355 -6.05 3.95 -11.95
C CYS A 355 -6.33 5.34 -12.52
N GLY A 356 -7.48 5.95 -12.23
CA GLY A 356 -8.00 7.11 -12.93
C GLY A 356 -8.50 6.78 -14.35
N VAL A 357 -8.93 5.54 -14.58
CA VAL A 357 -9.35 4.99 -15.87
C VAL A 357 -10.85 4.70 -15.81
N LYS A 358 -11.61 5.20 -16.78
CA LYS A 358 -13.00 4.81 -16.98
C LYS A 358 -13.05 3.41 -17.59
N VAL A 359 -13.75 2.49 -16.94
CA VAL A 359 -13.87 1.10 -17.39
C VAL A 359 -15.31 0.79 -17.70
N ILE A 360 -15.58 0.42 -18.96
CA ILE A 360 -16.90 0.03 -19.45
C ILE A 360 -16.84 -1.42 -19.90
N GLY A 361 -17.54 -2.27 -19.20
CA GLY A 361 -17.62 -3.71 -19.45
C GLY A 361 -18.73 -4.09 -20.42
N ARG A 362 -19.18 -5.34 -20.31
CA ARG A 362 -20.23 -5.96 -21.12
C ARG A 362 -21.55 -5.15 -21.05
N ALA A 363 -22.23 -5.03 -22.18
CA ALA A 363 -23.48 -4.27 -22.30
C ALA A 363 -23.42 -2.82 -21.78
N GLY A 364 -22.24 -2.20 -21.80
CA GLY A 364 -22.05 -0.82 -21.35
C GLY A 364 -21.99 -0.66 -19.82
N LEU A 365 -21.80 -1.73 -19.05
CA LEU A 365 -21.73 -1.69 -17.61
C LEU A 365 -20.54 -0.85 -17.15
N ASP A 366 -20.79 0.24 -16.44
CA ASP A 366 -19.76 1.08 -15.84
C ASP A 366 -19.23 0.43 -14.56
N MET A 367 -17.90 0.35 -14.40
CA MET A 367 -17.27 -0.29 -13.25
C MET A 367 -17.54 0.47 -11.94
N GLU A 368 -17.61 1.80 -11.96
CA GLU A 368 -17.94 2.59 -10.78
C GLU A 368 -19.38 2.36 -10.34
N TYR A 369 -20.30 2.23 -11.31
CA TYR A 369 -21.69 1.88 -11.00
C TYR A 369 -21.79 0.51 -10.32
N LYS A 370 -21.06 -0.51 -10.82
CA LYS A 370 -21.01 -1.82 -10.16
C LYS A 370 -20.46 -1.71 -8.73
N TRP A 371 -19.33 -1.04 -8.54
CA TRP A 371 -18.71 -0.87 -7.22
C TRP A 371 -19.56 -0.07 -6.24
N SER A 372 -20.39 0.85 -6.71
CA SER A 372 -21.34 1.58 -5.85
C SER A 372 -22.41 0.68 -5.22
N LYS A 373 -22.56 -0.55 -5.69
CA LYS A 373 -23.46 -1.57 -5.12
C LYS A 373 -22.76 -2.54 -4.16
N GLY A 374 -21.49 -2.32 -3.91
CA GLY A 374 -20.63 -3.16 -3.07
C GLY A 374 -19.49 -3.80 -3.84
N VAL A 375 -18.43 -4.13 -3.13
CA VAL A 375 -17.27 -4.82 -3.73
C VAL A 375 -17.60 -6.29 -3.91
N ALA A 376 -17.50 -6.76 -5.15
CA ALA A 376 -17.63 -8.17 -5.49
C ALA A 376 -16.56 -8.57 -6.50
N THR A 377 -15.73 -9.55 -6.13
CA THR A 377 -14.67 -10.09 -6.99
C THR A 377 -14.59 -11.60 -6.86
N LEU A 378 -14.04 -12.25 -7.85
CA LEU A 378 -13.56 -13.62 -7.70
C LEU A 378 -12.05 -13.56 -7.44
N HIS A 379 -11.60 -14.15 -6.34
CA HIS A 379 -10.18 -14.27 -5.94
C HIS A 379 -9.44 -12.91 -5.84
N ALA A 380 -10.15 -11.79 -5.67
CA ALA A 380 -9.61 -10.43 -5.66
C ALA A 380 -8.94 -9.99 -6.98
N ILE A 381 -9.15 -10.69 -8.09
CA ILE A 381 -8.46 -10.44 -9.38
C ILE A 381 -9.38 -10.18 -10.57
N CYS A 382 -10.64 -10.55 -10.53
CA CYS A 382 -11.60 -10.33 -11.61
C CYS A 382 -13.02 -10.20 -11.07
N THR A 383 -13.96 -9.79 -11.91
CA THR A 383 -15.35 -9.55 -11.53
C THR A 383 -16.30 -9.79 -12.71
N ASN A 384 -17.53 -10.21 -12.45
CA ASN A 384 -18.56 -10.42 -13.46
C ASN A 384 -18.90 -9.13 -14.23
N GLY A 385 -19.20 -9.22 -15.50
CA GLY A 385 -19.50 -8.09 -16.40
C GLY A 385 -18.25 -7.44 -17.03
N PHE A 386 -17.04 -7.92 -16.71
CA PHE A 386 -15.78 -7.38 -17.23
C PHE A 386 -14.88 -8.51 -17.76
N PRO A 387 -15.24 -9.10 -18.92
CA PRO A 387 -14.51 -10.23 -19.47
C PRO A 387 -13.04 -9.88 -19.74
N ASN A 388 -12.13 -10.84 -19.58
CA ASN A 388 -10.70 -10.69 -19.85
C ASN A 388 -10.03 -9.50 -19.14
N MET A 389 -10.66 -8.96 -18.08
CA MET A 389 -10.08 -7.91 -17.25
C MET A 389 -9.68 -8.48 -15.89
N PHE A 390 -8.42 -8.28 -15.57
CA PHE A 390 -7.85 -8.65 -14.29
C PHE A 390 -7.33 -7.42 -13.56
N PHE A 391 -7.21 -7.51 -12.24
CA PHE A 391 -6.67 -6.42 -11.42
C PHE A 391 -6.01 -6.95 -10.15
N ALA A 392 -5.13 -6.16 -9.57
CA ALA A 392 -4.60 -6.42 -8.24
C ALA A 392 -5.41 -5.61 -7.22
N SER A 393 -6.33 -6.27 -6.51
CA SER A 393 -7.14 -5.63 -5.48
C SER A 393 -6.53 -5.80 -4.10
N ALA A 394 -6.60 -4.75 -3.27
CA ALA A 394 -6.36 -4.87 -1.83
C ALA A 394 -7.61 -5.37 -1.08
N ASN A 395 -8.78 -5.18 -1.69
CA ASN A 395 -10.04 -5.68 -1.15
C ASN A 395 -10.16 -7.17 -1.47
N GLN A 396 -10.67 -7.93 -0.54
CA GLN A 396 -10.94 -9.37 -0.66
C GLN A 396 -9.68 -10.24 -0.84
N ALA A 397 -8.50 -9.68 -0.63
CA ALA A 397 -7.19 -10.33 -0.74
C ALA A 397 -6.52 -10.51 0.62
N GLY A 398 -5.51 -11.37 0.69
CA GLY A 398 -4.65 -11.46 1.86
C GLY A 398 -3.88 -10.15 2.08
N ALA A 399 -4.05 -9.56 3.26
CA ALA A 399 -3.41 -8.30 3.63
C ALA A 399 -2.06 -8.51 4.30
N SER A 400 -1.09 -7.66 3.96
CA SER A 400 0.23 -7.62 4.60
C SER A 400 0.87 -6.24 4.36
N PRO A 401 1.69 -5.73 5.29
CA PRO A 401 2.58 -4.60 5.00
C PRO A 401 3.62 -4.93 3.92
N ASN A 402 3.94 -6.21 3.73
CA ASN A 402 4.66 -6.72 2.58
C ASN A 402 3.66 -7.17 1.50
N TYR A 403 3.42 -6.33 0.51
CA TYR A 403 2.45 -6.63 -0.56
C TYR A 403 3.02 -7.46 -1.70
N THR A 404 4.33 -7.67 -1.75
CA THR A 404 5.03 -8.41 -2.82
C THR A 404 4.52 -9.85 -2.99
N PRO A 405 4.39 -10.70 -1.93
CA PRO A 405 3.88 -12.05 -2.09
C PRO A 405 2.42 -12.11 -2.55
N THR A 406 1.60 -11.11 -2.20
CA THR A 406 0.23 -11.00 -2.72
C THR A 406 0.23 -10.75 -4.23
N LEU A 407 1.07 -9.83 -4.71
CA LEU A 407 1.21 -9.54 -6.14
C LEU A 407 1.76 -10.74 -6.92
N GLU A 408 2.74 -11.44 -6.38
CA GLU A 408 3.28 -12.66 -6.99
C GLU A 408 2.20 -13.76 -7.08
N THR A 409 1.42 -13.94 -6.03
CA THR A 409 0.29 -14.87 -6.01
C THR A 409 -0.74 -14.53 -7.09
N PHE A 410 -1.09 -13.26 -7.24
CA PHE A 410 -1.98 -12.79 -8.30
C PHE A 410 -1.40 -13.05 -9.69
N ALA A 411 -0.13 -12.72 -9.90
CA ALA A 411 0.53 -12.92 -11.20
C ALA A 411 0.51 -14.40 -11.63
N ARG A 412 0.89 -15.31 -10.71
CA ARG A 412 0.84 -16.76 -10.95
C ARG A 412 -0.59 -17.25 -11.21
N HIS A 413 -1.58 -16.73 -10.47
CA HIS A 413 -2.98 -17.14 -10.59
C HIS A 413 -3.58 -16.67 -11.91
N ILE A 414 -3.40 -15.41 -12.28
CA ILE A 414 -3.86 -14.84 -13.55
C ILE A 414 -3.18 -15.53 -14.75
N ALA A 415 -1.87 -15.78 -14.68
CA ALA A 415 -1.15 -16.48 -15.73
C ALA A 415 -1.69 -17.90 -15.96
N LYS A 416 -2.01 -18.65 -14.89
CA LYS A 416 -2.63 -19.98 -14.98
C LYS A 416 -4.01 -19.90 -15.63
N ILE A 417 -4.86 -18.93 -15.23
CA ILE A 417 -6.20 -18.74 -15.79
C ILE A 417 -6.12 -18.45 -17.29
N ILE A 418 -5.32 -17.47 -17.71
CA ILE A 418 -5.16 -17.10 -19.12
C ILE A 418 -4.61 -18.27 -19.94
N SER A 419 -3.53 -18.89 -19.47
CA SER A 419 -2.88 -20.00 -20.18
C SER A 419 -3.82 -21.19 -20.38
N GLU A 420 -4.51 -21.60 -19.32
CA GLU A 420 -5.42 -22.75 -19.39
C GLU A 420 -6.64 -22.46 -20.25
N SER A 421 -7.24 -21.27 -20.12
CA SER A 421 -8.39 -20.85 -20.93
C SER A 421 -8.01 -20.79 -22.42
N THR A 422 -6.90 -20.15 -22.75
CA THR A 422 -6.42 -20.04 -24.14
C THR A 422 -6.11 -21.43 -24.73
N ARG A 423 -5.47 -22.31 -23.93
CA ARG A 423 -5.20 -23.69 -24.36
C ARG A 423 -6.46 -24.48 -24.65
N ARG A 424 -7.52 -24.33 -23.82
CA ARG A 424 -8.81 -25.04 -24.02
C ARG A 424 -9.50 -24.57 -25.28
N ILE A 425 -9.64 -23.25 -25.44
CA ILE A 425 -10.29 -22.67 -26.60
C ILE A 425 -9.50 -22.99 -27.87
N GLY A 426 -8.18 -22.83 -27.88
CA GLY A 426 -7.35 -23.16 -29.03
C GLY A 426 -7.38 -24.63 -29.45
N LYS A 427 -7.63 -25.57 -28.53
CA LYS A 427 -7.87 -26.99 -28.88
C LYS A 427 -9.24 -27.23 -29.50
N ALA A 428 -10.27 -26.56 -28.97
CA ALA A 428 -11.66 -26.72 -29.43
C ALA A 428 -11.97 -25.91 -30.69
N GLN A 429 -11.41 -24.70 -30.78
CA GLN A 429 -11.66 -23.70 -31.82
C GLN A 429 -10.37 -22.94 -32.14
N PRO A 430 -9.51 -23.41 -33.04
CA PRO A 430 -8.15 -22.89 -33.23
C PRO A 430 -8.04 -21.39 -33.57
N THR A 431 -9.07 -20.81 -34.17
CA THR A 431 -9.10 -19.39 -34.58
C THR A 431 -9.90 -18.48 -33.64
N ALA A 432 -10.53 -19.06 -32.60
CA ALA A 432 -11.32 -18.31 -31.66
C ALA A 432 -10.46 -17.64 -30.57
N LYS A 433 -10.86 -16.45 -30.16
CA LYS A 433 -10.33 -15.79 -28.96
C LYS A 433 -10.99 -16.34 -27.70
N ALA A 434 -10.20 -16.53 -26.66
CA ALA A 434 -10.73 -16.92 -25.35
C ALA A 434 -11.36 -15.71 -24.66
N VAL A 435 -12.59 -15.87 -24.19
CA VAL A 435 -13.31 -14.92 -23.33
C VAL A 435 -13.47 -15.56 -21.96
N ILE A 436 -12.93 -14.91 -20.93
CA ILE A 436 -12.88 -15.38 -19.55
C ILE A 436 -13.63 -14.40 -18.67
N GLU A 437 -14.62 -14.86 -17.95
CA GLU A 437 -15.44 -13.99 -17.09
C GLU A 437 -15.77 -14.70 -15.77
N ALA A 438 -15.66 -13.99 -14.64
CA ALA A 438 -16.14 -14.51 -13.37
C ALA A 438 -17.67 -14.72 -13.42
N THR A 439 -18.17 -15.82 -12.89
CA THR A 439 -19.61 -15.98 -12.71
C THR A 439 -20.11 -15.12 -11.55
N GLN A 440 -21.36 -14.70 -11.62
CA GLN A 440 -21.96 -13.88 -10.56
C GLN A 440 -22.04 -14.64 -9.24
N GLU A 441 -22.35 -15.92 -9.31
CA GLU A 441 -22.44 -16.81 -8.15
C GLU A 441 -21.10 -16.94 -7.44
N ALA A 442 -20.00 -17.10 -8.20
CA ALA A 442 -18.67 -17.27 -7.65
C ALA A 442 -18.14 -16.00 -6.98
N GLU A 443 -18.36 -14.80 -7.58
CA GLU A 443 -17.96 -13.54 -6.97
C GLU A 443 -18.78 -13.24 -5.69
N GLN A 444 -20.05 -13.62 -5.67
CA GLN A 444 -20.91 -13.48 -4.48
C GLN A 444 -20.49 -14.43 -3.38
N ASP A 445 -20.14 -15.67 -3.72
CA ASP A 445 -19.63 -16.63 -2.75
C ASP A 445 -18.31 -16.16 -2.13
N TRP A 446 -17.37 -15.70 -2.96
CA TRP A 446 -16.13 -15.14 -2.47
C TRP A 446 -16.34 -13.95 -1.55
N SER A 447 -17.26 -13.05 -1.91
CA SER A 447 -17.63 -11.89 -1.08
C SER A 447 -18.23 -12.31 0.25
N ARG A 448 -19.10 -13.33 0.30
CA ARG A 448 -19.64 -13.89 1.55
C ARG A 448 -18.55 -14.42 2.46
N ARG A 449 -17.55 -15.12 1.91
CA ARG A 449 -16.40 -15.64 2.67
C ARG A 449 -15.58 -14.52 3.30
N VAL A 450 -15.45 -13.38 2.62
CA VAL A 450 -14.78 -12.19 3.18
C VAL A 450 -15.62 -11.53 4.28
N MET A 451 -16.93 -11.39 4.06
CA MET A 451 -17.86 -10.76 5.03
C MET A 451 -17.87 -11.45 6.40
N VAL A 452 -17.63 -12.75 6.45
CA VAL A 452 -17.52 -13.51 7.71
C VAL A 452 -16.42 -12.95 8.61
N GLY A 453 -15.40 -12.31 8.06
CA GLY A 453 -14.33 -11.66 8.81
C GLY A 453 -14.62 -10.24 9.30
N ALA A 454 -15.75 -9.64 8.92
CA ALA A 454 -16.06 -8.26 9.29
C ALA A 454 -16.04 -7.99 10.81
N PRO A 455 -16.51 -8.88 11.70
CA PRO A 455 -16.42 -8.68 13.14
C PRO A 455 -14.98 -8.53 13.66
N THR A 456 -13.99 -9.17 13.03
CA THR A 456 -12.57 -9.05 13.42
C THR A 456 -12.04 -7.63 13.24
N LEU A 457 -12.63 -6.83 12.34
CA LEU A 457 -12.26 -5.44 12.10
C LEU A 457 -12.97 -4.45 13.04
N ALA A 458 -13.91 -4.89 13.87
CA ALA A 458 -14.67 -4.03 14.78
C ALA A 458 -13.78 -3.18 15.71
N PRO A 459 -12.60 -3.64 16.22
CA PRO A 459 -11.68 -2.82 17.00
C PRO A 459 -11.08 -1.61 16.26
N MET A 460 -11.33 -1.47 14.95
CA MET A 460 -10.98 -0.26 14.19
C MET A 460 -11.92 0.91 14.49
N ALA A 461 -13.11 0.66 15.03
CA ALA A 461 -14.02 1.70 15.47
C ALA A 461 -13.40 2.50 16.63
N GLY A 462 -13.58 3.81 16.62
CA GLY A 462 -12.96 4.73 17.59
C GLY A 462 -11.45 4.94 17.42
N CYS A 463 -10.84 4.37 16.41
CA CYS A 463 -9.44 4.62 16.08
C CYS A 463 -9.21 6.07 15.67
N THR A 464 -8.07 6.63 16.09
CA THR A 464 -7.59 7.94 15.62
C THR A 464 -7.65 8.03 14.09
N PRO A 465 -8.13 9.16 13.52
CA PRO A 465 -8.24 9.33 12.07
C PRO A 465 -6.97 8.98 11.31
N SER A 466 -7.09 8.05 10.38
CA SER A 466 -6.02 7.58 9.51
C SER A 466 -6.60 7.04 8.20
N TYR A 467 -5.75 6.69 7.26
CA TYR A 467 -6.22 6.07 6.03
C TYR A 467 -6.80 4.66 6.24
N TYR A 468 -6.54 4.00 7.37
CA TYR A 468 -7.13 2.69 7.70
C TYR A 468 -8.62 2.77 8.02
N ASN A 469 -9.08 3.87 8.60
CA ASN A 469 -10.48 4.10 8.94
C ASN A 469 -11.11 5.24 8.12
N ALA A 470 -10.61 5.48 6.90
CA ALA A 470 -11.06 6.54 6.00
C ALA A 470 -11.15 7.91 6.71
N GLU A 471 -10.11 8.26 7.47
CA GLU A 471 -9.99 9.48 8.29
C GLU A 471 -11.12 9.63 9.34
N GLY A 472 -11.54 8.53 9.93
CA GLY A 472 -12.59 8.47 10.95
C GLY A 472 -14.02 8.42 10.38
N SER A 473 -14.20 8.37 9.06
CA SER A 473 -15.55 8.31 8.47
C SER A 473 -16.23 6.96 8.71
N LEU A 474 -15.48 5.89 8.97
CA LEU A 474 -16.05 4.57 9.29
C LEU A 474 -16.90 4.61 10.57
N ASP A 475 -16.56 5.45 11.53
CA ASP A 475 -17.28 5.58 12.79
C ASP A 475 -18.67 6.21 12.64
N ASN A 476 -18.89 6.92 11.52
CA ASN A 476 -20.15 7.61 11.23
C ASN A 476 -21.01 6.90 10.19
N MET A 477 -20.61 5.71 9.74
CA MET A 477 -21.38 4.94 8.76
C MET A 477 -22.69 4.42 9.37
N SER A 478 -23.78 4.59 8.62
CA SER A 478 -25.04 3.89 8.89
C SER A 478 -24.86 2.38 8.81
N ARG A 479 -25.78 1.61 9.40
CA ARG A 479 -25.76 0.15 9.29
C ARG A 479 -25.79 -0.35 7.85
N GLU A 480 -26.50 0.36 6.99
CA GLU A 480 -26.62 0.05 5.56
C GLU A 480 -25.27 0.24 4.85
N GLU A 481 -24.58 1.35 5.11
CA GLU A 481 -23.24 1.62 4.60
C GLU A 481 -22.20 0.63 5.14
N GLN A 482 -22.29 0.24 6.42
CA GLN A 482 -21.43 -0.78 7.01
C GLN A 482 -21.60 -2.15 6.32
N MET A 483 -22.85 -2.55 6.05
CA MET A 483 -23.14 -3.79 5.31
C MET A 483 -22.63 -3.74 3.88
N LEU A 484 -22.71 -2.59 3.21
CA LEU A 484 -22.18 -2.39 1.86
C LEU A 484 -20.64 -2.42 1.83
N ALA A 485 -19.99 -1.94 2.89
CA ALA A 485 -18.55 -1.92 3.04
C ALA A 485 -17.95 -3.26 3.50
N ALA A 486 -18.72 -4.11 4.18
CA ALA A 486 -18.23 -5.36 4.77
C ALA A 486 -17.52 -6.30 3.76
N PRO A 487 -17.99 -6.46 2.51
CA PRO A 487 -17.29 -7.26 1.51
C PRO A 487 -15.94 -6.64 1.06
N ALA A 488 -15.69 -5.36 1.34
CA ALA A 488 -14.44 -4.70 0.95
C ALA A 488 -13.27 -4.99 1.89
N GLY A 489 -13.47 -5.76 2.95
CA GLY A 489 -12.44 -6.16 3.89
C GLY A 489 -11.32 -7.01 3.27
N PRO A 490 -10.24 -7.24 4.02
CA PRO A 490 -9.22 -8.22 3.65
C PRO A 490 -9.74 -9.65 3.80
N TRP A 491 -8.99 -10.61 3.25
CA TRP A 491 -9.24 -12.04 3.47
C TRP A 491 -9.10 -12.37 4.97
N PRO A 492 -10.13 -12.93 5.62
CA PRO A 492 -10.17 -12.98 7.08
C PRO A 492 -9.14 -13.92 7.72
N ALA A 493 -8.78 -15.01 7.04
CA ALA A 493 -7.85 -16.01 7.56
C ALA A 493 -6.36 -15.68 7.32
N GLY A 494 -6.05 -14.45 6.91
CA GLY A 494 -4.68 -13.98 6.70
C GLY A 494 -4.07 -14.37 5.36
N LEU A 495 -2.89 -13.80 5.08
CA LEU A 495 -2.22 -13.94 3.79
C LEU A 495 -1.84 -15.37 3.46
N ASN A 496 -1.30 -16.14 4.41
CA ASN A 496 -0.86 -17.52 4.13
C ASN A 496 -2.04 -18.39 3.70
N ASN A 497 -3.16 -18.32 4.41
CA ASN A 497 -4.37 -19.05 4.03
C ASN A 497 -4.94 -18.59 2.69
N PHE A 498 -4.91 -17.29 2.39
CA PHE A 498 -5.29 -16.77 1.09
C PHE A 498 -4.45 -17.38 -0.04
N MET A 499 -3.13 -17.45 0.13
CA MET A 499 -2.23 -18.07 -0.83
C MET A 499 -2.51 -19.57 -1.02
N ASP A 500 -2.78 -20.29 0.09
CA ASP A 500 -3.08 -21.72 0.06
C ASP A 500 -4.40 -22.01 -0.65
N VAL A 501 -5.45 -21.21 -0.41
CA VAL A 501 -6.74 -21.35 -1.11
C VAL A 501 -6.57 -21.17 -2.63
N LEU A 502 -5.78 -20.19 -3.06
CA LEU A 502 -5.51 -19.98 -4.48
C LEU A 502 -4.60 -21.05 -5.07
N GLU A 503 -3.65 -21.60 -4.29
CA GLU A 503 -2.80 -22.72 -4.72
C GLU A 503 -3.62 -24.00 -4.89
N GLU A 504 -4.47 -24.33 -3.94
CA GLU A 504 -5.40 -25.45 -4.03
C GLU A 504 -6.30 -25.33 -5.26
N TRP A 505 -6.85 -24.14 -5.51
CA TRP A 505 -7.64 -23.90 -6.71
C TRP A 505 -6.84 -24.15 -8.00
N ARG A 506 -5.57 -23.70 -8.06
CA ARG A 506 -4.70 -23.91 -9.24
C ARG A 506 -4.28 -25.37 -9.43
N SER A 507 -4.23 -26.17 -8.37
CA SER A 507 -3.81 -27.56 -8.42
C SER A 507 -4.88 -28.50 -8.99
N ARG A 508 -6.13 -28.07 -9.05
CA ARG A 508 -7.23 -28.84 -9.65
C ARG A 508 -7.08 -28.84 -11.16
N ASP A 509 -6.74 -30.02 -11.70
CA ASP A 509 -6.41 -30.17 -13.12
C ASP A 509 -7.58 -29.76 -14.02
N GLY A 510 -7.35 -28.70 -14.77
CA GLY A 510 -8.24 -28.25 -15.82
C GLY A 510 -9.54 -27.61 -15.32
N GLU A 511 -9.84 -27.58 -14.04
CA GLU A 511 -11.03 -26.88 -13.53
C GLU A 511 -10.74 -25.38 -13.40
N LEU A 512 -11.59 -24.57 -14.02
CA LEU A 512 -11.59 -23.12 -13.86
C LEU A 512 -12.87 -22.74 -13.10
N GLU A 513 -13.02 -23.31 -11.90
CA GLU A 513 -14.20 -23.14 -11.06
C GLU A 513 -14.50 -21.66 -10.82
N GLY A 514 -15.74 -21.28 -11.01
CA GLY A 514 -16.19 -19.88 -10.86
C GLY A 514 -15.92 -18.99 -12.07
N LEU A 515 -15.30 -19.53 -13.13
CA LEU A 515 -15.08 -18.80 -14.39
C LEU A 515 -15.90 -19.40 -15.53
N HIS A 516 -16.56 -18.55 -16.27
CA HIS A 516 -17.12 -18.89 -17.57
C HIS A 516 -16.06 -18.64 -18.64
N VAL A 517 -15.73 -19.69 -19.43
CA VAL A 517 -14.74 -19.61 -20.51
C VAL A 517 -15.40 -20.01 -21.81
N SER A 518 -15.41 -19.11 -22.79
CA SER A 518 -15.98 -19.33 -24.12
C SER A 518 -15.03 -18.90 -25.23
N GLY A 519 -15.22 -19.44 -26.42
CA GLY A 519 -14.51 -19.05 -27.63
C GLY A 519 -15.39 -18.13 -28.49
N VAL A 520 -14.84 -17.03 -28.98
CA VAL A 520 -15.50 -16.12 -29.91
C VAL A 520 -14.70 -16.07 -31.21
N GLN A 521 -15.35 -16.43 -32.31
CA GLN A 521 -14.76 -16.26 -33.65
C GLN A 521 -14.75 -14.77 -33.99
N VAL A 522 -13.60 -14.29 -34.40
CA VAL A 522 -13.42 -12.87 -34.80
C VAL A 522 -12.99 -12.92 -36.28
N ASP A 523 -13.80 -12.29 -37.13
CA ASP A 523 -13.53 -12.19 -38.58
C ASP A 523 -12.29 -11.34 -38.87
#